data_caeda1b7919c0dc411ce5c51f35442c9
#
_entry.id   caeda1b7919c0dc411ce5c51f35442c9
#
_cell.length_a   1.000
_cell.length_b   1.000
_cell.length_c   1.000
_cell.angle_alpha   90.00
_cell.angle_beta   90.00
_cell.angle_gamma   90.00
#
_symmetry.space_group_name_H-M   'P 1'
#
loop_
_entity.id
_entity.type
_entity.pdbx_description
1 polymer ?
#
loop_
_entity_poly.entity_id
_entity_poly.type
_entity_poly.pdbx_seq_one_letter_code
_entity_poly.pdbx_strand_id
1 'polypeptide(L)'
;DNIKMVAIDGYRMAITSEEMFNREDHRIIISAKIMNEISKIISETSLNSESEEIKILVDNKSAVLMIDNIKVIMRLIAGEFIKYQDIIPKTASINVKLRKSELMECVERASLLSKEGKNNLIKLSIKDNVITITSRSEEGNVKEDLLAEKTGEDLDIGFNAKYIIDILKVISDEEIVMKFNTSISPCLITPVEGESYEYLVLPVRLSNM
;
A
#
# COMPACT_ATOMS: atom_id res chain seq x y z
N ASP A 1 11.51 20.01 3.16
CA ASP A 1 10.43 20.26 2.18
C ASP A 1 10.08 18.93 1.52
N ASN A 2 8.85 18.45 1.73
CA ASN A 2 8.36 17.21 1.13
C ASN A 2 6.85 17.29 0.86
N ILE A 3 6.38 16.50 -0.09
CA ILE A 3 4.97 16.19 -0.26
C ILE A 3 4.69 14.82 0.35
N LYS A 4 3.67 14.73 1.20
CA LYS A 4 3.21 13.47 1.76
C LYS A 4 1.77 13.22 1.35
N MET A 5 1.51 12.09 0.71
CA MET A 5 0.17 11.66 0.35
C MET A 5 -0.26 10.51 1.24
N VAL A 6 -1.48 10.59 1.76
CA VAL A 6 -2.07 9.56 2.63
C VAL A 6 -3.44 9.19 2.09
N ALA A 7 -3.65 7.91 1.85
CA ALA A 7 -4.96 7.36 1.47
C ALA A 7 -5.37 6.22 2.39
N ILE A 8 -6.67 6.15 2.74
CA ILE A 8 -7.21 5.13 3.65
C ILE A 8 -8.61 4.70 3.21
N ASP A 9 -8.93 3.42 3.35
CA ASP A 9 -10.26 2.84 3.03
C ASP A 9 -10.89 2.03 4.18
N GLY A 10 -10.34 2.13 5.39
CA GLY A 10 -10.81 1.40 6.58
C GLY A 10 -10.23 0.00 6.76
N TYR A 11 -9.56 -0.57 5.75
CA TYR A 11 -8.88 -1.87 5.82
C TYR A 11 -7.38 -1.78 5.54
N ARG A 12 -6.98 -0.73 4.86
CA ARG A 12 -5.61 -0.48 4.44
C ARG A 12 -5.33 1.01 4.37
N MET A 13 -4.07 1.36 4.46
CA MET A 13 -3.58 2.72 4.33
C MET A 13 -2.33 2.74 3.48
N ALA A 14 -2.21 3.75 2.65
CA ALA A 14 -1.03 4.01 1.85
C ALA A 14 -0.48 5.39 2.22
N ILE A 15 0.80 5.48 2.46
CA ILE A 15 1.54 6.70 2.68
C ILE A 15 2.70 6.73 1.71
N THR A 16 2.88 7.82 0.99
CA THR A 16 4.07 8.08 0.18
C THR A 16 4.63 9.44 0.53
N SER A 17 5.93 9.59 0.43
CA SER A 17 6.65 10.83 0.72
C SER A 17 7.72 11.05 -0.33
N GLU A 18 7.69 12.23 -0.96
CA GLU A 18 8.66 12.65 -1.97
C GLU A 18 9.21 14.03 -1.63
N GLU A 19 10.46 14.28 -1.95
CA GLU A 19 11.05 15.60 -1.83
C GLU A 19 10.41 16.56 -2.84
N MET A 20 10.07 17.74 -2.39
CA MET A 20 9.43 18.74 -3.23
C MET A 20 9.79 20.13 -2.73
N PHE A 21 10.03 21.05 -3.68
CA PHE A 21 10.16 22.46 -3.32
C PHE A 21 8.78 23.00 -2.91
N ASN A 22 8.69 23.53 -1.69
CA ASN A 22 7.47 24.09 -1.13
C ASN A 22 7.72 25.51 -0.57
N ARG A 23 6.76 26.41 -0.75
CA ARG A 23 6.82 27.78 -0.18
C ARG A 23 6.06 27.89 1.12
N GLU A 24 5.00 27.12 1.27
CA GLU A 24 4.08 27.18 2.42
C GLU A 24 3.57 25.77 2.73
N ASP A 25 3.36 25.48 4.00
CA ASP A 25 2.79 24.21 4.44
C ASP A 25 1.27 24.20 4.23
N HIS A 26 0.81 23.21 3.49
CA HIS A 26 -0.62 23.00 3.25
C HIS A 26 -1.04 21.59 3.70
N ARG A 27 -2.27 21.49 4.22
CA ARG A 27 -2.95 20.22 4.47
C ARG A 27 -4.30 20.27 3.79
N ILE A 28 -4.50 19.42 2.80
CA ILE A 28 -5.69 19.40 1.99
C ILE A 28 -6.25 17.99 1.86
N ILE A 29 -7.56 17.88 1.68
CA ILE A 29 -8.24 16.61 1.45
C ILE A 29 -8.84 16.65 0.06
N ILE A 30 -8.43 15.68 -0.77
CA ILE A 30 -8.90 15.53 -2.15
C ILE A 30 -9.59 14.18 -2.28
N SER A 31 -10.68 14.09 -3.05
CA SER A 31 -11.34 12.80 -3.28
C SER A 31 -10.47 11.86 -4.13
N ALA A 32 -10.47 10.57 -3.81
CA ALA A 32 -9.73 9.56 -4.58
C ALA A 32 -10.12 9.55 -6.06
N LYS A 33 -11.40 9.84 -6.39
CA LYS A 33 -11.85 9.94 -7.78
C LYS A 33 -11.11 11.04 -8.55
N ILE A 34 -10.94 12.21 -7.94
CA ILE A 34 -10.21 13.32 -8.56
C ILE A 34 -8.72 12.96 -8.71
N MET A 35 -8.12 12.35 -7.68
CA MET A 35 -6.71 11.91 -7.75
C MET A 35 -6.48 10.89 -8.86
N ASN A 36 -7.41 9.95 -9.06
CA ASN A 36 -7.31 8.99 -10.16
C ASN A 36 -7.36 9.65 -11.54
N GLU A 37 -8.20 10.67 -11.73
CA GLU A 37 -8.23 11.43 -12.99
C GLU A 37 -6.95 12.24 -13.19
N ILE A 38 -6.42 12.86 -12.12
CA ILE A 38 -5.13 13.57 -12.16
C ILE A 38 -4.00 12.61 -12.54
N SER A 39 -3.96 11.42 -11.94
CA SER A 39 -2.93 10.41 -12.26
C SER A 39 -2.94 10.02 -13.74
N LYS A 40 -4.12 9.87 -14.36
CA LYS A 40 -4.24 9.60 -15.80
C LYS A 40 -3.72 10.76 -16.63
N ILE A 41 -4.11 11.99 -16.29
CA ILE A 41 -3.65 13.20 -16.99
C ILE A 41 -2.12 13.31 -16.93
N ILE A 42 -1.52 13.11 -15.74
CA ILE A 42 -0.07 13.13 -15.58
C ILE A 42 0.59 12.06 -16.45
N SER A 43 0.08 10.83 -16.42
CA SER A 43 0.64 9.71 -17.20
C SER A 43 0.56 9.97 -18.72
N GLU A 44 -0.52 10.58 -19.21
CA GLU A 44 -0.69 10.90 -20.64
C GLU A 44 0.18 12.09 -21.05
N THR A 45 0.34 13.08 -20.18
CA THR A 45 1.11 14.30 -20.46
C THR A 45 2.61 14.01 -20.41
N SER A 46 3.10 13.28 -19.43
CA SER A 46 4.54 12.96 -19.28
C SER A 46 5.12 12.18 -20.48
N LEU A 47 4.30 11.50 -21.27
CA LEU A 47 4.72 10.83 -22.50
C LEU A 47 5.00 11.80 -23.66
N ASN A 48 4.48 13.02 -23.59
CA ASN A 48 4.48 13.99 -24.70
C ASN A 48 5.06 15.36 -24.35
N SER A 49 5.51 15.57 -23.11
CA SER A 49 5.91 16.87 -22.59
C SER A 49 7.43 17.02 -22.48
N GLU A 50 7.91 18.22 -22.81
CA GLU A 50 9.29 18.66 -22.52
C GLU A 50 9.43 19.24 -21.10
N SER A 51 8.32 19.48 -20.40
CA SER A 51 8.28 20.05 -19.05
C SER A 51 8.07 18.96 -18.00
N GLU A 52 9.00 18.86 -17.05
CA GLU A 52 8.89 17.96 -15.89
C GLU A 52 8.24 18.64 -14.67
N GLU A 53 7.75 19.88 -14.83
CA GLU A 53 7.28 20.68 -13.69
C GLU A 53 5.76 20.65 -13.55
N ILE A 54 5.29 20.17 -12.39
CA ILE A 54 3.89 20.22 -11.97
C ILE A 54 3.74 21.28 -10.88
N LYS A 55 2.85 22.26 -11.09
CA LYS A 55 2.55 23.31 -10.10
C LYS A 55 1.22 23.04 -9.43
N ILE A 56 1.20 23.10 -8.12
CA ILE A 56 -0.01 22.99 -7.30
C ILE A 56 -0.22 24.33 -6.56
N LEU A 57 -1.33 24.99 -6.83
CA LEU A 57 -1.76 26.18 -6.11
C LEU A 57 -2.94 25.81 -5.20
N VAL A 58 -2.85 26.15 -3.93
CA VAL A 58 -3.85 25.79 -2.93
C VAL A 58 -4.52 27.06 -2.39
N ASP A 59 -5.84 27.03 -2.35
CA ASP A 59 -6.69 28.04 -1.70
C ASP A 59 -7.59 27.34 -0.66
N ASN A 60 -8.33 28.09 0.14
CA ASN A 60 -9.15 27.60 1.25
C ASN A 60 -10.19 26.53 0.85
N LYS A 61 -10.68 26.52 -0.39
CA LYS A 61 -11.77 25.62 -0.83
C LYS A 61 -11.44 24.86 -2.11
N SER A 62 -10.34 25.21 -2.76
CA SER A 62 -9.96 24.65 -4.05
C SER A 62 -8.46 24.52 -4.18
N ALA A 63 -8.03 23.60 -5.03
CA ALA A 63 -6.67 23.55 -5.50
C ALA A 63 -6.65 23.53 -7.02
N VAL A 64 -5.56 24.04 -7.57
CA VAL A 64 -5.32 24.12 -9.01
C VAL A 64 -4.01 23.42 -9.31
N LEU A 65 -4.08 22.38 -10.12
CA LEU A 65 -2.90 21.70 -10.63
C LEU A 65 -2.67 22.16 -12.06
N MET A 66 -1.45 22.53 -12.37
CA MET A 66 -1.02 22.97 -13.70
C MET A 66 0.11 22.08 -14.20
N ILE A 67 -0.08 21.53 -15.40
CA ILE A 67 0.87 20.69 -16.11
C ILE A 67 0.86 21.18 -17.55
N ASP A 68 1.95 21.74 -18.03
CA ASP A 68 2.04 22.35 -19.36
C ASP A 68 0.84 23.29 -19.65
N ASN A 69 0.05 22.95 -20.67
CA ASN A 69 -1.15 23.69 -21.07
C ASN A 69 -2.42 23.23 -20.36
N ILE A 70 -2.33 22.23 -19.47
CA ILE A 70 -3.48 21.67 -18.78
C ILE A 70 -3.62 22.33 -17.41
N LYS A 71 -4.82 22.77 -17.11
CA LYS A 71 -5.21 23.31 -15.81
C LYS A 71 -6.36 22.50 -15.22
N VAL A 72 -6.10 21.81 -14.11
CA VAL A 72 -7.10 21.06 -13.38
C VAL A 72 -7.52 21.83 -12.13
N ILE A 73 -8.78 22.23 -12.06
CA ILE A 73 -9.34 22.92 -10.90
C ILE A 73 -10.14 21.89 -10.11
N MET A 74 -9.82 21.72 -8.83
CA MET A 74 -10.47 20.75 -7.96
C MET A 74 -11.00 21.39 -6.69
N ARG A 75 -12.17 20.90 -6.23
CA ARG A 75 -12.75 21.31 -4.96
C ARG A 75 -12.19 20.44 -3.84
N LEU A 76 -11.75 21.08 -2.76
CA LEU A 76 -11.26 20.39 -1.58
C LEU A 76 -12.43 19.88 -0.73
N ILE A 77 -12.22 18.76 -0.05
CA ILE A 77 -13.16 18.24 0.94
C ILE A 77 -12.93 19.00 2.24
N ALA A 78 -14.00 19.58 2.80
CA ALA A 78 -13.93 20.29 4.07
C ALA A 78 -13.87 19.30 5.25
N GLY A 79 -13.12 19.64 6.28
CA GLY A 79 -12.98 18.86 7.51
C GLY A 79 -11.53 18.53 7.84
N GLU A 80 -11.36 17.73 8.90
CA GLU A 80 -10.06 17.24 9.33
C GLU A 80 -9.83 15.81 8.80
N PHE A 81 -8.63 15.54 8.33
CA PHE A 81 -8.24 14.18 7.98
C PHE A 81 -7.98 13.37 9.27
N ILE A 82 -8.20 12.06 9.20
CA ILE A 82 -7.97 11.16 10.33
C ILE A 82 -6.52 11.27 10.85
N LYS A 83 -6.32 11.17 12.15
CA LYS A 83 -4.99 11.11 12.78
C LYS A 83 -4.32 9.77 12.52
N TYR A 84 -3.91 9.55 11.28
CA TYR A 84 -3.40 8.27 10.79
C TYR A 84 -2.12 7.83 11.51
N GLN A 85 -1.33 8.76 12.04
CA GLN A 85 -0.11 8.46 12.79
C GLN A 85 -0.37 7.61 14.04
N ASP A 86 -1.58 7.72 14.62
CA ASP A 86 -1.97 6.94 15.81
C ASP A 86 -2.34 5.50 15.46
N ILE A 87 -2.54 5.19 14.17
CA ILE A 87 -2.91 3.86 13.67
C ILE A 87 -1.66 3.04 13.34
N ILE A 88 -0.55 3.69 13.02
CA ILE A 88 0.69 3.05 12.61
C ILE A 88 1.37 2.43 13.83
N PRO A 89 1.68 1.12 13.84
CA PRO A 89 2.46 0.50 14.89
C PRO A 89 3.85 1.14 15.00
N LYS A 90 4.22 1.61 16.18
CA LYS A 90 5.51 2.28 16.42
C LYS A 90 6.69 1.32 16.44
N THR A 91 6.43 0.04 16.67
CA THR A 91 7.44 -1.02 16.74
C THR A 91 6.96 -2.25 16.00
N ALA A 92 7.89 -3.05 15.53
CA ALA A 92 7.62 -4.36 14.95
C ALA A 92 8.52 -5.40 15.62
N SER A 93 7.93 -6.50 16.09
CA SER A 93 8.65 -7.61 16.73
C SER A 93 9.11 -8.65 15.71
N ILE A 94 8.49 -8.69 14.54
CA ILE A 94 8.79 -9.63 13.46
C ILE A 94 9.02 -8.82 12.19
N ASN A 95 10.19 -8.99 11.58
CA ASN A 95 10.51 -8.36 10.30
C ASN A 95 10.85 -9.44 9.28
N VAL A 96 10.35 -9.28 8.08
CA VAL A 96 10.49 -10.25 6.99
C VAL A 96 10.90 -9.50 5.74
N LYS A 97 12.16 -9.64 5.33
CA LYS A 97 12.69 -9.10 4.08
C LYS A 97 12.57 -10.15 2.98
N LEU A 98 12.07 -9.76 1.82
CA LEU A 98 11.80 -10.66 0.71
C LEU A 98 11.74 -9.96 -0.64
N ARG A 99 11.81 -10.72 -1.72
CA ARG A 99 11.62 -10.23 -3.08
C ARG A 99 10.16 -9.99 -3.39
N LYS A 100 9.84 -8.76 -3.79
CA LYS A 100 8.47 -8.34 -4.12
C LYS A 100 7.84 -9.21 -5.22
N SER A 101 8.60 -9.51 -6.28
CA SER A 101 8.09 -10.28 -7.43
C SER A 101 7.68 -11.70 -7.02
N GLU A 102 8.48 -12.38 -6.21
CA GLU A 102 8.17 -13.72 -5.72
C GLU A 102 6.92 -13.74 -4.86
N LEU A 103 6.78 -12.77 -3.93
CA LEU A 103 5.56 -12.63 -3.12
C LEU A 103 4.33 -12.37 -4.00
N MET A 104 4.48 -11.48 -4.98
CA MET A 104 3.40 -11.13 -5.90
C MET A 104 2.88 -12.36 -6.64
N GLU A 105 3.76 -13.13 -7.25
CA GLU A 105 3.41 -14.35 -7.99
C GLU A 105 2.72 -15.39 -7.09
N CYS A 106 3.27 -15.65 -5.89
CA CYS A 106 2.67 -16.60 -4.94
C CYS A 106 1.27 -16.14 -4.49
N VAL A 107 1.11 -14.85 -4.18
CA VAL A 107 -0.20 -14.31 -3.76
C VAL A 107 -1.19 -14.31 -4.94
N GLU A 108 -0.77 -14.00 -6.16
CA GLU A 108 -1.63 -14.06 -7.34
C GLU A 108 -2.13 -15.49 -7.59
N ARG A 109 -1.26 -16.51 -7.54
CA ARG A 109 -1.68 -17.91 -7.68
C ARG A 109 -2.64 -18.33 -6.55
N ALA A 110 -2.31 -18.00 -5.30
CA ALA A 110 -3.21 -18.29 -4.17
C ALA A 110 -4.55 -17.58 -4.28
N SER A 111 -4.58 -16.37 -4.88
CA SER A 111 -5.80 -15.58 -5.05
C SER A 111 -6.81 -16.21 -6.01
N LEU A 112 -6.37 -17.07 -6.94
CA LEU A 112 -7.27 -17.72 -7.89
C LEU A 112 -8.34 -18.56 -7.19
N LEU A 113 -7.97 -19.29 -6.14
CA LEU A 113 -8.93 -20.06 -5.35
C LEU A 113 -9.62 -19.21 -4.26
N SER A 114 -8.94 -18.20 -3.72
CA SER A 114 -9.53 -17.37 -2.65
C SER A 114 -10.69 -16.49 -3.12
N LYS A 115 -10.80 -16.19 -4.41
CA LYS A 115 -11.90 -15.39 -5.01
C LYS A 115 -13.25 -16.05 -4.85
N GLU A 116 -13.31 -17.36 -4.81
CA GLU A 116 -14.54 -18.14 -4.62
C GLU A 116 -14.93 -18.26 -3.15
N GLY A 117 -13.97 -18.01 -2.25
CA GLY A 117 -14.17 -17.98 -0.81
C GLY A 117 -14.61 -16.62 -0.27
N LYS A 118 -15.00 -16.59 1.01
CA LYS A 118 -15.31 -15.34 1.69
C LYS A 118 -14.04 -14.50 1.87
N ASN A 119 -14.07 -13.23 1.45
CA ASN A 119 -13.05 -12.21 1.69
C ASN A 119 -11.71 -12.39 0.95
N ASN A 120 -11.61 -13.16 -0.10
CA ASN A 120 -10.34 -13.44 -0.80
C ASN A 120 -9.20 -13.81 0.19
N LEU A 121 -9.51 -14.66 1.16
CA LEU A 121 -8.62 -14.96 2.27
C LEU A 121 -7.43 -15.83 1.85
N ILE A 122 -6.23 -15.34 2.14
CA ILE A 122 -5.00 -16.12 2.13
C ILE A 122 -4.41 -16.15 3.54
N LYS A 123 -3.77 -17.25 3.90
CA LYS A 123 -3.00 -17.38 5.13
C LYS A 123 -1.52 -17.38 4.81
N LEU A 124 -0.76 -16.56 5.51
CA LEU A 124 0.69 -16.56 5.54
C LEU A 124 1.15 -17.27 6.81
N SER A 125 1.96 -18.32 6.67
CA SER A 125 2.65 -19.01 7.76
C SER A 125 4.13 -18.68 7.64
N ILE A 126 4.64 -17.84 8.54
CA ILE A 126 5.99 -17.30 8.52
C ILE A 126 6.80 -18.07 9.55
N LYS A 127 7.65 -19.00 9.10
CA LYS A 127 8.44 -19.88 9.98
C LYS A 127 9.85 -20.00 9.44
N ASP A 128 10.82 -19.94 10.35
CA ASP A 128 12.22 -19.91 9.97
C ASP A 128 12.47 -18.82 8.90
N ASN A 129 13.02 -19.18 7.76
CA ASN A 129 13.24 -18.29 6.61
C ASN A 129 12.31 -18.61 5.42
N VAL A 130 11.11 -19.11 5.70
CA VAL A 130 10.12 -19.47 4.69
C VAL A 130 8.77 -18.85 5.00
N ILE A 131 8.12 -18.30 4.01
CA ILE A 131 6.70 -17.92 4.05
C ILE A 131 5.93 -18.97 3.26
N THR A 132 5.05 -19.70 3.93
CA THR A 132 4.06 -20.57 3.29
C THR A 132 2.76 -19.80 3.12
N ILE A 133 2.33 -19.59 1.89
CA ILE A 133 1.05 -18.96 1.55
C ILE A 133 0.06 -20.06 1.20
N THR A 134 -1.08 -20.08 1.90
CA THR A 134 -2.15 -21.05 1.64
C THR A 134 -3.48 -20.37 1.39
N SER A 135 -4.26 -20.97 0.50
CA SER A 135 -5.65 -20.59 0.21
C SER A 135 -6.48 -21.86 0.06
N ARG A 136 -7.76 -21.83 0.48
CA ARG A 136 -8.71 -22.93 0.38
C ARG A 136 -10.03 -22.48 -0.18
N SER A 137 -10.63 -23.32 -1.03
CA SER A 137 -12.00 -23.20 -1.49
C SER A 137 -12.64 -24.61 -1.51
N GLU A 138 -13.91 -24.71 -1.92
CA GLU A 138 -14.57 -26.01 -2.16
C GLU A 138 -13.92 -26.79 -3.30
N GLU A 139 -13.29 -26.12 -4.25
CA GLU A 139 -12.63 -26.72 -5.42
C GLU A 139 -11.22 -27.25 -5.14
N GLY A 140 -10.60 -26.85 -4.02
CA GLY A 140 -9.25 -27.31 -3.69
C GLY A 140 -8.48 -26.38 -2.75
N ASN A 141 -7.18 -26.60 -2.72
CA ASN A 141 -6.24 -25.80 -1.95
C ASN A 141 -4.99 -25.49 -2.74
N VAL A 142 -4.43 -24.29 -2.48
CA VAL A 142 -3.11 -23.88 -2.97
C VAL A 142 -2.17 -23.78 -1.78
N LYS A 143 -0.95 -24.21 -1.98
CA LYS A 143 0.17 -24.01 -1.07
C LYS A 143 1.39 -23.56 -1.88
N GLU A 144 1.93 -22.40 -1.54
CA GLU A 144 3.10 -21.79 -2.14
C GLU A 144 4.13 -21.52 -1.05
N ASP A 145 5.37 -21.83 -1.28
CA ASP A 145 6.46 -21.54 -0.37
C ASP A 145 7.45 -20.58 -1.05
N LEU A 146 7.84 -19.51 -0.34
CA LEU A 146 8.86 -18.56 -0.79
C LEU A 146 9.90 -18.31 0.31
N LEU A 147 11.12 -18.06 -0.10
CA LEU A 147 12.22 -17.74 0.80
C LEU A 147 12.14 -16.29 1.25
N ALA A 148 12.47 -16.05 2.51
CA ALA A 148 12.51 -14.73 3.11
C ALA A 148 13.55 -14.68 4.25
N GLU A 149 14.12 -13.51 4.49
CA GLU A 149 14.96 -13.29 5.66
C GLU A 149 14.06 -12.83 6.82
N LYS A 150 13.87 -13.69 7.82
CA LYS A 150 13.02 -13.42 8.97
C LYS A 150 13.84 -13.11 10.23
N THR A 151 13.39 -12.11 10.97
CA THR A 151 13.77 -11.91 12.38
C THR A 151 12.53 -11.92 13.26
N GLY A 152 12.65 -12.35 14.51
CA GLY A 152 11.54 -12.48 15.46
C GLY A 152 10.89 -13.86 15.43
N GLU A 153 9.74 -13.99 16.11
CA GLU A 153 9.04 -15.25 16.30
C GLU A 153 8.28 -15.72 15.06
N ASP A 154 7.83 -16.96 15.07
CA ASP A 154 6.95 -17.51 14.05
C ASP A 154 5.56 -16.90 14.12
N LEU A 155 4.92 -16.74 12.96
CA LEU A 155 3.61 -16.10 12.88
C LEU A 155 2.73 -16.76 11.82
N ASP A 156 1.47 -17.03 12.20
CA ASP A 156 0.38 -17.35 11.28
C ASP A 156 -0.57 -16.13 11.22
N ILE A 157 -0.81 -15.59 10.03
CA ILE A 157 -1.64 -14.40 9.84
C ILE A 157 -2.43 -14.48 8.53
N GLY A 158 -3.66 -13.96 8.52
CA GLY A 158 -4.53 -13.95 7.36
C GLY A 158 -4.66 -12.56 6.73
N PHE A 159 -4.76 -12.50 5.41
CA PHE A 159 -5.02 -11.25 4.67
C PHE A 159 -6.01 -11.46 3.54
N ASN A 160 -6.62 -10.37 3.12
CA ASN A 160 -7.28 -10.31 1.82
C ASN A 160 -6.20 -10.22 0.73
N ALA A 161 -6.12 -11.23 -0.14
CA ALA A 161 -5.12 -11.32 -1.20
C ALA A 161 -5.13 -10.08 -2.12
N LYS A 162 -6.32 -9.55 -2.42
CA LYS A 162 -6.46 -8.36 -3.28
C LYS A 162 -5.74 -7.14 -2.69
N TYR A 163 -5.80 -6.94 -1.36
CA TYR A 163 -5.13 -5.80 -0.74
C TYR A 163 -3.62 -5.90 -0.82
N ILE A 164 -3.08 -7.10 -0.63
CA ILE A 164 -1.63 -7.35 -0.81
C ILE A 164 -1.23 -7.13 -2.27
N ILE A 165 -1.97 -7.69 -3.22
CA ILE A 165 -1.70 -7.52 -4.66
C ILE A 165 -1.73 -6.04 -5.06
N ASP A 166 -2.73 -5.28 -4.62
CA ASP A 166 -2.87 -3.85 -4.94
C ASP A 166 -1.65 -3.04 -4.44
N ILE A 167 -1.12 -3.37 -3.24
CA ILE A 167 0.09 -2.76 -2.69
C ILE A 167 1.32 -3.13 -3.52
N LEU A 168 1.52 -4.43 -3.78
CA LEU A 168 2.71 -4.90 -4.50
C LEU A 168 2.78 -4.36 -5.94
N LYS A 169 1.65 -4.06 -6.57
CA LYS A 169 1.58 -3.49 -7.92
C LYS A 169 2.15 -2.08 -8.03
N VAL A 170 2.09 -1.29 -6.96
CA VAL A 170 2.53 0.11 -6.98
C VAL A 170 3.94 0.31 -6.44
N ILE A 171 4.54 -0.71 -5.83
CA ILE A 171 5.92 -0.69 -5.37
C ILE A 171 6.85 -0.95 -6.55
N SER A 172 7.85 -0.09 -6.75
CA SER A 172 8.90 -0.23 -7.77
C SER A 172 10.09 -1.05 -7.30
N ASP A 173 10.34 -1.13 -5.99
CA ASP A 173 11.48 -1.80 -5.42
C ASP A 173 11.48 -3.31 -5.69
N GLU A 174 12.67 -3.91 -5.82
CA GLU A 174 12.82 -5.35 -5.97
C GLU A 174 12.61 -6.10 -4.67
N GLU A 175 13.03 -5.50 -3.54
CA GLU A 175 12.93 -6.06 -2.20
C GLU A 175 12.10 -5.14 -1.30
N ILE A 176 11.35 -5.75 -0.42
CA ILE A 176 10.50 -5.07 0.58
C ILE A 176 10.69 -5.68 1.96
N VAL A 177 10.29 -4.93 2.97
CA VAL A 177 10.19 -5.44 4.36
C VAL A 177 8.74 -5.46 4.80
N MET A 178 8.24 -6.62 5.17
CA MET A 178 6.96 -6.78 5.86
C MET A 178 7.21 -6.83 7.37
N LYS A 179 6.50 -5.99 8.12
CA LYS A 179 6.67 -5.82 9.57
C LYS A 179 5.40 -6.23 10.30
N PHE A 180 5.54 -7.08 11.31
CA PHE A 180 4.42 -7.63 12.06
C PHE A 180 4.65 -7.55 13.58
N ASN A 181 3.56 -7.67 14.34
CA ASN A 181 3.59 -7.86 15.79
C ASN A 181 2.83 -9.14 16.20
N THR A 182 1.55 -9.23 15.89
CA THR A 182 0.69 -10.36 16.23
C THR A 182 -0.22 -10.74 15.06
N SER A 183 -0.89 -11.87 15.14
CA SER A 183 -1.85 -12.34 14.12
C SER A 183 -3.09 -11.44 13.92
N ILE A 184 -3.31 -10.47 14.80
CA ILE A 184 -4.43 -9.53 14.76
C ILE A 184 -4.01 -8.07 14.65
N SER A 185 -2.70 -7.79 14.66
CA SER A 185 -2.14 -6.45 14.46
C SER A 185 -1.94 -6.14 12.98
N PRO A 186 -2.01 -4.88 12.57
CA PRO A 186 -1.71 -4.50 11.19
C PRO A 186 -0.32 -4.96 10.74
N CYS A 187 -0.20 -5.32 9.47
CA CYS A 187 1.08 -5.49 8.79
C CYS A 187 1.48 -4.14 8.17
N LEU A 188 2.74 -3.76 8.32
CA LEU A 188 3.35 -2.68 7.56
C LEU A 188 4.25 -3.26 6.47
N ILE A 189 4.20 -2.63 5.29
CA ILE A 189 5.10 -2.92 4.17
C ILE A 189 5.87 -1.64 3.87
N THR A 190 7.20 -1.72 3.92
CA THR A 190 8.11 -0.58 3.77
C THR A 190 9.23 -0.92 2.80
N PRO A 191 9.94 0.07 2.25
CA PRO A 191 11.20 -0.18 1.55
C PRO A 191 12.24 -0.81 2.49
N VAL A 192 13.28 -1.41 1.94
CA VAL A 192 14.42 -1.93 2.72
C VAL A 192 15.21 -0.77 3.34
N GLU A 193 15.37 0.31 2.59
CA GLU A 193 16.07 1.52 3.01
C GLU A 193 15.21 2.76 2.76
N GLY A 194 15.34 3.76 3.64
CA GLY A 194 14.58 5.02 3.53
C GLY A 194 13.13 4.92 4.01
N GLU A 195 12.34 5.95 3.68
CA GLU A 195 10.95 6.15 4.13
C GLU A 195 10.06 6.69 3.01
N SER A 196 10.35 6.30 1.76
CA SER A 196 9.60 6.78 0.58
C SER A 196 8.13 6.35 0.59
N TYR A 197 7.83 5.19 1.17
CA TYR A 197 6.46 4.73 1.34
C TYR A 197 6.27 3.88 2.59
N GLU A 198 5.03 3.81 3.04
CA GLU A 198 4.56 2.94 4.10
C GLU A 198 3.14 2.48 3.78
N TYR A 199 2.94 1.18 3.63
CA TYR A 199 1.62 0.58 3.41
C TYR A 199 1.21 -0.22 4.64
N LEU A 200 0.01 0.05 5.13
CA LEU A 200 -0.58 -0.69 6.24
C LEU A 200 -1.77 -1.50 5.73
N VAL A 201 -1.84 -2.76 6.14
CA VAL A 201 -2.97 -3.63 5.84
C VAL A 201 -3.44 -4.35 7.10
N LEU A 202 -4.76 -4.33 7.32
CA LEU A 202 -5.37 -5.03 8.45
C LEU A 202 -5.48 -6.52 8.15
N PRO A 203 -5.17 -7.39 9.12
CA PRO A 203 -5.34 -8.82 8.97
C PRO A 203 -6.82 -9.22 8.99
N VAL A 204 -7.10 -10.37 8.38
CA VAL A 204 -8.36 -11.08 8.49
C VAL A 204 -8.21 -12.17 9.55
N ARG A 205 -9.14 -12.28 10.49
CA ARG A 205 -9.10 -13.33 11.52
C ARG A 205 -9.17 -14.71 10.87
N LEU A 206 -8.19 -15.55 11.20
CA LEU A 206 -8.20 -16.97 10.86
C LEU A 206 -9.17 -17.68 11.81
N SER A 207 -10.42 -17.84 11.41
CA SER A 207 -11.37 -18.72 12.10
C SER A 207 -11.21 -20.11 11.51
N ASN A 208 -10.57 -21.02 12.25
CA ASN A 208 -10.41 -22.46 11.96
C ASN A 208 -10.45 -22.83 10.46
N MET A 209 -9.33 -22.62 9.79
CA MET A 209 -9.06 -23.21 8.47
C MET A 209 -8.70 -24.69 8.65
#